data_b6b59f0322381da731eb74f08a858379
#
_entry.id   b6b59f0322381da731eb74f08a858379
#
_cell.length_a   1.000
_cell.length_b   1.000
_cell.length_c   1.000
_cell.angle_alpha   90.00
_cell.angle_beta   90.00
_cell.angle_gamma   90.00
#
_symmetry.space_group_name_H-M   'P 1'
#
loop_
_entity.id
_entity.type
_entity.pdbx_description
1 polymer ?
#
loop_
_entity_poly.entity_id
_entity_poly.type
_entity_poly.pdbx_seq_one_letter_code
_entity_poly.pdbx_strand_id
1 'polypeptide(L)'
;MSEFKFTCPQCKQHIQCDSSYVGSQINCPACRQTIIVPLLPPTVAAPEERTIQIKVSTLRKAALIGLGVLLAVGIIAIIIYSMGNSTRTIWTEWSVLDGNEDNWSFVNSKIHAHSVDGEGILASEKEYGDVTFSATVNTTNREASLAIRMQDAGNGYLILFAPAGTPVPWNKTGFIAVVKKTSGSETTLVTYNKRNLSSIGQSAKIKVIARGPSMEVQLNGRKILHASDSTFATGHIGLRIFGASDYPCDATFSKVTFH
;
A
#
# COMPACT_ATOMS: atom_id res chain seq x y z
N MET A 1 -5.72 -40.37 -65.10
CA MET A 1 -6.38 -41.35 -64.24
C MET A 1 -5.95 -41.05 -62.83
N SER A 2 -6.87 -40.74 -61.98
CA SER A 2 -6.54 -40.43 -60.60
C SER A 2 -6.87 -41.61 -59.69
N GLU A 3 -5.87 -42.07 -58.95
CA GLU A 3 -6.02 -43.16 -57.99
C GLU A 3 -6.27 -42.58 -56.60
N PHE A 4 -7.10 -43.23 -55.80
CA PHE A 4 -7.34 -42.87 -54.40
C PHE A 4 -7.30 -44.10 -53.53
N LYS A 5 -7.08 -43.89 -52.25
CA LYS A 5 -6.98 -44.94 -51.25
C LYS A 5 -8.15 -44.87 -50.28
N PHE A 6 -8.73 -46.01 -49.94
CA PHE A 6 -9.73 -46.15 -48.92
C PHE A 6 -9.54 -47.42 -48.10
N THR A 7 -10.26 -47.56 -47.02
CA THR A 7 -10.10 -48.69 -46.12
C THR A 7 -11.30 -49.60 -46.21
N CYS A 8 -11.09 -50.92 -46.36
CA CYS A 8 -12.18 -51.87 -46.32
C CYS A 8 -12.90 -51.83 -44.98
N PRO A 9 -14.25 -51.65 -44.95
CA PRO A 9 -15.00 -51.57 -43.71
C PRO A 9 -14.98 -52.85 -42.90
N GLN A 10 -14.76 -54.03 -43.57
CA GLN A 10 -14.80 -55.34 -42.91
C GLN A 10 -13.44 -55.77 -42.32
N CYS A 11 -12.38 -55.71 -43.11
CA CYS A 11 -11.05 -56.23 -42.65
C CYS A 11 -10.00 -55.13 -42.39
N LYS A 12 -10.37 -53.85 -42.58
CA LYS A 12 -9.48 -52.66 -42.37
C LYS A 12 -8.28 -52.60 -43.30
N GLN A 13 -8.21 -53.45 -44.36
CA GLN A 13 -7.16 -53.39 -45.33
C GLN A 13 -7.24 -52.12 -46.18
N HIS A 14 -6.15 -51.48 -46.45
CA HIS A 14 -6.07 -50.36 -47.39
C HIS A 14 -6.14 -50.84 -48.83
N ILE A 15 -7.03 -50.26 -49.61
CA ILE A 15 -7.30 -50.59 -51.01
C ILE A 15 -6.96 -49.34 -51.83
N GLN A 16 -6.21 -49.51 -52.89
CA GLN A 16 -5.97 -48.49 -53.90
C GLN A 16 -6.85 -48.79 -55.13
N CYS A 17 -7.57 -47.80 -55.59
CA CYS A 17 -8.58 -47.94 -56.64
C CYS A 17 -8.55 -46.75 -57.57
N ASP A 18 -8.83 -46.96 -58.82
CA ASP A 18 -9.01 -45.88 -59.81
C ASP A 18 -10.35 -45.17 -59.53
N SER A 19 -10.39 -43.90 -59.73
CA SER A 19 -11.60 -43.04 -59.54
C SER A 19 -12.79 -43.43 -60.41
N SER A 20 -12.59 -44.20 -61.48
CA SER A 20 -13.69 -44.75 -62.30
C SER A 20 -14.55 -45.76 -61.61
N TYR A 21 -14.06 -46.37 -60.51
CA TYR A 21 -14.79 -47.35 -59.71
C TYR A 21 -15.60 -46.74 -58.54
N VAL A 22 -15.57 -45.45 -58.39
CA VAL A 22 -16.32 -44.75 -57.31
C VAL A 22 -17.82 -45.08 -57.41
N GLY A 23 -18.41 -45.52 -56.29
CA GLY A 23 -19.80 -45.95 -56.21
C GLY A 23 -20.08 -47.39 -56.73
N SER A 24 -19.09 -48.06 -57.34
CA SER A 24 -19.24 -49.43 -57.81
C SER A 24 -18.99 -50.47 -56.73
N GLN A 25 -19.55 -51.65 -56.88
CA GLN A 25 -19.29 -52.81 -56.02
C GLN A 25 -18.03 -53.56 -56.49
N ILE A 26 -17.11 -53.77 -55.58
CA ILE A 26 -15.93 -54.55 -55.84
C ILE A 26 -15.73 -55.59 -54.71
N ASN A 27 -14.99 -56.66 -54.99
CA ASN A 27 -14.61 -57.59 -53.95
C ASN A 27 -13.30 -57.19 -53.33
N CYS A 28 -13.24 -57.09 -52.02
CA CYS A 28 -12.02 -56.80 -51.29
C CYS A 28 -10.94 -57.86 -51.58
N PRO A 29 -9.74 -57.48 -52.00
CA PRO A 29 -8.70 -58.46 -52.32
C PRO A 29 -8.21 -59.26 -51.11
N ALA A 30 -8.38 -58.75 -49.93
CA ALA A 30 -7.93 -59.40 -48.68
C ALA A 30 -9.00 -60.36 -48.09
N CYS A 31 -10.25 -59.91 -47.91
CA CYS A 31 -11.28 -60.66 -47.21
C CYS A 31 -12.39 -61.22 -48.18
N ARG A 32 -12.28 -60.89 -49.46
CA ARG A 32 -13.23 -61.27 -50.54
C ARG A 32 -14.68 -60.87 -50.35
N GLN A 33 -14.96 -60.05 -49.35
CA GLN A 33 -16.27 -59.48 -49.13
C GLN A 33 -16.60 -58.40 -50.18
N THR A 34 -17.82 -58.33 -50.63
CA THR A 34 -18.27 -57.28 -51.55
C THR A 34 -18.40 -55.99 -50.80
N ILE A 35 -17.76 -54.95 -51.26
CA ILE A 35 -17.78 -53.61 -50.67
C ILE A 35 -18.09 -52.58 -51.73
N ILE A 36 -18.72 -51.48 -51.34
CA ILE A 36 -18.97 -50.36 -52.22
C ILE A 36 -17.82 -49.36 -52.10
N VAL A 37 -17.24 -49.00 -53.21
CA VAL A 37 -16.18 -47.98 -53.28
C VAL A 37 -16.79 -46.63 -52.86
N PRO A 38 -16.27 -45.98 -51.80
CA PRO A 38 -16.88 -44.75 -51.29
C PRO A 38 -16.86 -43.63 -52.34
N LEU A 39 -17.90 -42.80 -52.34
CA LEU A 39 -17.94 -41.58 -53.11
C LEU A 39 -16.84 -40.64 -52.60
N LEU A 40 -16.03 -40.12 -53.51
CA LEU A 40 -15.07 -39.09 -53.14
C LEU A 40 -15.85 -37.89 -52.56
N PRO A 41 -15.46 -37.36 -51.40
CA PRO A 41 -16.04 -36.10 -50.96
C PRO A 41 -15.82 -35.05 -52.05
N PRO A 42 -16.77 -34.10 -52.27
CA PRO A 42 -16.56 -33.06 -53.27
C PRO A 42 -15.22 -32.40 -52.97
N THR A 43 -14.35 -32.31 -53.98
CA THR A 43 -13.11 -31.58 -53.89
C THR A 43 -13.47 -30.12 -53.64
N VAL A 44 -13.55 -29.71 -52.39
CA VAL A 44 -13.56 -28.29 -52.04
C VAL A 44 -12.26 -27.77 -52.61
N ALA A 45 -12.31 -26.95 -53.65
CA ALA A 45 -11.16 -26.24 -54.14
C ALA A 45 -10.50 -25.61 -52.91
N ALA A 46 -9.26 -26.00 -52.64
CA ALA A 46 -8.49 -25.39 -51.55
C ALA A 46 -8.60 -23.88 -51.73
N PRO A 47 -9.01 -23.14 -50.68
CA PRO A 47 -8.98 -21.68 -50.78
C PRO A 47 -7.56 -21.33 -51.16
N GLU A 48 -7.40 -20.53 -52.26
CA GLU A 48 -6.11 -19.94 -52.59
C GLU A 48 -5.55 -19.34 -51.31
N GLU A 49 -4.57 -19.99 -50.73
CA GLU A 49 -3.74 -19.38 -49.68
C GLU A 49 -3.09 -18.17 -50.33
N ARG A 50 -3.76 -17.02 -50.24
CA ARG A 50 -3.08 -15.76 -50.33
C ARG A 50 -2.11 -15.72 -49.17
N THR A 51 -0.91 -16.23 -49.37
CA THR A 51 0.20 -16.09 -48.46
C THR A 51 0.47 -14.60 -48.37
N ILE A 52 -0.18 -13.94 -47.39
CA ILE A 52 0.21 -12.59 -47.01
C ILE A 52 1.60 -12.75 -46.41
N GLN A 53 2.61 -12.51 -47.22
CA GLN A 53 4.00 -12.39 -46.79
C GLN A 53 4.10 -11.15 -45.89
N ILE A 54 3.63 -11.26 -44.65
CA ILE A 54 3.90 -10.26 -43.64
C ILE A 54 5.39 -10.38 -43.35
N LYS A 55 6.17 -9.43 -43.84
CA LYS A 55 7.61 -9.37 -43.55
C LYS A 55 7.76 -9.49 -42.03
N VAL A 56 8.33 -10.58 -41.55
CA VAL A 56 8.54 -10.88 -40.11
C VAL A 56 9.27 -9.71 -39.39
N SER A 57 10.03 -8.90 -40.16
CA SER A 57 10.65 -7.68 -39.67
C SER A 57 9.65 -6.59 -39.19
N THR A 58 8.46 -6.54 -39.81
CA THR A 58 7.41 -5.53 -39.44
C THR A 58 6.65 -5.98 -38.21
N LEU A 59 6.38 -7.26 -38.07
CA LEU A 59 5.77 -7.84 -36.84
C LEU A 59 6.67 -7.69 -35.62
N ARG A 60 7.98 -7.94 -35.77
CA ARG A 60 8.96 -7.74 -34.68
C ARG A 60 9.03 -6.27 -34.25
N LYS A 61 9.01 -5.33 -35.21
CA LYS A 61 8.99 -3.89 -34.90
C LYS A 61 7.68 -3.46 -34.21
N ALA A 62 6.53 -3.95 -34.68
CA ALA A 62 5.24 -3.67 -34.05
C ALA A 62 5.14 -4.28 -32.63
N ALA A 63 5.62 -5.50 -32.42
CA ALA A 63 5.68 -6.14 -31.11
C ALA A 63 6.62 -5.40 -30.13
N LEU A 64 7.78 -4.92 -30.60
CA LEU A 64 8.71 -4.14 -29.79
C LEU A 64 8.14 -2.76 -29.42
N ILE A 65 7.45 -2.12 -30.35
CA ILE A 65 6.77 -0.84 -30.08
C ILE A 65 5.62 -1.05 -29.10
N GLY A 66 4.79 -2.09 -29.26
CA GLY A 66 3.71 -2.44 -28.33
C GLY A 66 4.22 -2.74 -26.93
N LEU A 67 5.31 -3.52 -26.80
CA LEU A 67 5.95 -3.80 -25.52
C LEU A 67 6.53 -2.53 -24.88
N GLY A 68 7.16 -1.67 -25.68
CA GLY A 68 7.67 -0.38 -25.20
C GLY A 68 6.58 0.54 -24.68
N VAL A 69 5.43 0.61 -25.37
CA VAL A 69 4.26 1.39 -24.94
C VAL A 69 3.68 0.83 -23.64
N LEU A 70 3.53 -0.50 -23.52
CA LEU A 70 3.04 -1.15 -22.29
C LEU A 70 3.96 -0.91 -21.11
N LEU A 71 5.28 -0.98 -21.32
CA LEU A 71 6.27 -0.66 -20.29
C LEU A 71 6.21 0.82 -19.89
N ALA A 72 6.08 1.73 -20.86
CA ALA A 72 5.96 3.15 -20.57
C ALA A 72 4.66 3.46 -19.79
N VAL A 73 3.52 2.88 -20.19
CA VAL A 73 2.25 3.02 -19.46
C VAL A 73 2.36 2.42 -18.06
N GLY A 74 3.00 1.26 -17.90
CA GLY A 74 3.27 0.64 -16.61
C GLY A 74 4.13 1.53 -15.71
N ILE A 75 5.20 2.10 -16.24
CA ILE A 75 6.08 3.04 -15.51
C ILE A 75 5.31 4.29 -15.13
N ILE A 76 4.53 4.87 -16.05
CA ILE A 76 3.69 6.04 -15.77
C ILE A 76 2.64 5.71 -14.71
N ALA A 77 1.99 4.55 -14.77
CA ALA A 77 1.04 4.11 -13.75
C ALA A 77 1.71 3.93 -12.37
N ILE A 78 2.93 3.36 -12.33
CA ILE A 78 3.72 3.24 -11.09
C ILE A 78 4.10 4.63 -10.58
N ILE A 79 4.50 5.55 -11.44
CA ILE A 79 4.84 6.93 -11.07
C ILE A 79 3.59 7.64 -10.55
N ILE A 80 2.44 7.55 -11.23
CA ILE A 80 1.17 8.14 -10.78
C ILE A 80 0.72 7.50 -9.46
N TYR A 81 0.84 6.17 -9.31
CA TYR A 81 0.52 5.47 -8.07
C TYR A 81 1.47 5.88 -6.94
N SER A 82 2.77 5.99 -7.21
CA SER A 82 3.75 6.47 -6.23
C SER A 82 3.58 7.96 -5.89
N MET A 83 3.18 8.79 -6.85
CA MET A 83 2.86 10.21 -6.61
C MET A 83 1.51 10.40 -5.92
N GLY A 84 0.52 9.55 -6.21
CA GLY A 84 -0.79 9.55 -5.52
C GLY A 84 -0.72 8.98 -4.10
N ASN A 85 0.21 8.06 -3.84
CA ASN A 85 0.55 7.52 -2.52
C ASN A 85 1.80 8.18 -1.91
N SER A 86 2.28 9.27 -2.47
CA SER A 86 3.32 10.07 -1.83
C SER A 86 2.81 10.45 -0.45
N THR A 87 3.25 9.72 0.55
CA THR A 87 3.41 10.27 1.89
C THR A 87 4.18 11.58 1.67
N ARG A 88 3.46 12.71 1.67
CA ARG A 88 4.07 14.02 1.55
C ARG A 88 5.17 14.06 2.59
N THR A 89 6.38 14.21 2.11
CA THR A 89 7.54 14.28 2.98
C THR A 89 7.39 15.59 3.73
N ILE A 90 7.28 15.55 5.04
CA ILE A 90 6.92 16.61 5.99
C ILE A 90 7.87 17.79 5.96
N TRP A 91 8.97 17.66 5.26
CA TRP A 91 10.21 18.42 5.39
C TRP A 91 10.15 19.89 4.95
N THR A 92 9.11 20.29 4.21
CA THR A 92 9.01 21.66 3.67
C THR A 92 7.79 22.45 4.16
N GLU A 93 6.92 21.82 4.97
CA GLU A 93 5.65 22.43 5.38
C GLU A 93 5.46 22.41 6.91
N TRP A 94 6.57 22.38 7.68
CA TRP A 94 6.50 22.35 9.15
C TRP A 94 7.40 23.42 9.76
N SER A 95 6.90 24.06 10.78
CA SER A 95 7.57 25.11 11.53
C SER A 95 7.51 24.85 13.04
N VAL A 96 8.42 25.42 13.79
CA VAL A 96 8.41 25.34 15.24
C VAL A 96 7.29 26.26 15.76
N LEU A 97 6.31 25.64 16.43
CA LEU A 97 5.20 26.34 17.06
C LEU A 97 5.55 26.79 18.49
N ASP A 98 6.41 26.01 19.17
CA ASP A 98 6.91 26.29 20.51
C ASP A 98 8.30 25.68 20.72
N GLY A 99 9.09 26.27 21.60
CA GLY A 99 10.45 25.86 21.92
C GLY A 99 11.50 26.41 20.95
N ASN A 100 12.68 25.78 20.91
CA ASN A 100 13.80 26.17 20.08
C ASN A 100 13.87 25.33 18.80
N GLU A 101 14.19 25.94 17.66
CA GLU A 101 14.46 25.24 16.40
C GLU A 101 15.58 24.20 16.54
N ASP A 102 16.60 24.49 17.34
CA ASP A 102 17.71 23.59 17.62
C ASP A 102 17.28 22.28 18.32
N ASN A 103 16.07 22.25 18.89
CA ASN A 103 15.50 21.02 19.45
C ASN A 103 15.15 19.98 18.38
N TRP A 104 15.13 20.37 17.10
CA TRP A 104 14.66 19.54 15.99
C TRP A 104 15.72 19.37 14.93
N SER A 105 15.97 18.14 14.52
CA SER A 105 16.84 17.85 13.39
C SER A 105 16.26 16.76 12.49
N PHE A 106 16.59 16.85 11.21
CA PHE A 106 16.06 15.99 10.16
C PHE A 106 17.19 15.16 9.57
N VAL A 107 17.25 13.89 9.91
CA VAL A 107 18.32 12.99 9.47
C VAL A 107 17.74 11.68 8.98
N ASN A 108 18.10 11.25 7.76
CA ASN A 108 17.73 9.95 7.20
C ASN A 108 16.21 9.65 7.26
N SER A 109 15.38 10.61 6.84
CA SER A 109 13.92 10.51 6.86
C SER A 109 13.31 10.32 8.25
N LYS A 110 14.01 10.75 9.29
CA LYS A 110 13.57 10.78 10.67
C LYS A 110 13.67 12.20 11.22
N ILE A 111 12.76 12.52 12.13
CA ILE A 111 12.79 13.72 12.94
C ILE A 111 13.39 13.34 14.28
N HIS A 112 14.53 13.89 14.62
CA HIS A 112 15.13 13.80 15.94
C HIS A 112 14.74 15.02 16.71
N ALA A 113 14.30 14.81 17.93
CA ALA A 113 13.88 15.87 18.83
C ALA A 113 14.59 15.71 20.16
N HIS A 114 15.16 16.80 20.68
CA HIS A 114 15.85 16.85 21.96
C HIS A 114 15.43 18.09 22.72
N SER A 115 15.05 17.93 24.00
CA SER A 115 14.77 19.05 24.88
C SER A 115 15.33 18.77 26.26
N VAL A 116 16.11 19.69 26.77
CA VAL A 116 16.64 19.64 28.15
C VAL A 116 15.74 20.39 29.13
N ASP A 117 14.94 21.34 28.63
CA ASP A 117 14.03 22.14 29.46
C ASP A 117 12.85 22.64 28.61
N GLY A 118 11.64 22.43 29.14
CA GLY A 118 10.43 22.92 28.53
C GLY A 118 9.88 22.07 27.38
N GLU A 119 8.89 22.61 26.74
CA GLU A 119 8.14 22.03 25.65
C GLU A 119 8.78 22.38 24.30
N GLY A 120 8.72 21.46 23.37
CA GLY A 120 8.99 21.69 21.95
C GLY A 120 7.84 21.15 21.12
N ILE A 121 7.29 21.98 20.24
CA ILE A 121 6.24 21.60 19.29
C ILE A 121 6.66 21.98 17.89
N LEU A 122 6.74 20.97 17.03
CA LEU A 122 6.90 21.10 15.59
C LEU A 122 5.55 20.84 14.92
N ALA A 123 5.01 21.80 14.19
CA ALA A 123 3.65 21.75 13.64
C ALA A 123 3.60 22.01 12.13
N SER A 124 2.60 21.45 11.47
CA SER A 124 2.32 21.70 10.06
C SER A 124 1.89 23.15 9.85
N GLU A 125 2.26 23.76 8.72
CA GLU A 125 1.75 25.08 8.35
C GLU A 125 0.25 25.03 8.01
N LYS A 126 -0.23 23.91 7.49
CA LYS A 126 -1.63 23.72 7.12
C LYS A 126 -2.45 23.21 8.30
N GLU A 127 -3.68 23.71 8.44
CA GLU A 127 -4.66 23.21 9.37
C GLU A 127 -5.45 22.01 8.83
N TYR A 128 -5.90 21.15 9.75
CA TYR A 128 -6.69 19.95 9.49
C TYR A 128 -7.86 19.87 10.46
N GLY A 129 -9.03 19.54 9.94
CA GLY A 129 -10.20 19.19 10.76
C GLY A 129 -10.24 17.69 11.00
N ASP A 130 -10.79 16.96 10.01
CA ASP A 130 -10.73 15.51 9.97
C ASP A 130 -9.36 15.07 9.43
N VAL A 131 -8.68 14.22 10.17
CA VAL A 131 -7.34 13.78 9.81
C VAL A 131 -7.06 12.37 10.32
N THR A 132 -6.33 11.61 9.54
CA THR A 132 -5.61 10.42 9.99
C THR A 132 -4.13 10.77 10.07
N PHE A 133 -3.57 10.77 11.26
CA PHE A 133 -2.18 11.13 11.50
C PHE A 133 -1.45 10.01 12.21
N SER A 134 -0.27 9.60 11.73
CA SER A 134 0.51 8.54 12.37
C SER A 134 2.01 8.78 12.29
N ALA A 135 2.73 8.28 13.30
CA ALA A 135 4.18 8.17 13.33
C ALA A 135 4.63 6.93 14.08
N THR A 136 5.82 6.44 13.79
CA THR A 136 6.56 5.59 14.70
C THR A 136 7.37 6.48 15.62
N VAL A 137 7.00 6.48 16.87
CA VAL A 137 7.59 7.27 17.96
C VAL A 137 8.56 6.40 18.72
N ASN A 138 9.78 6.86 18.90
CA ASN A 138 10.77 6.29 19.81
C ASN A 138 11.16 7.38 20.79
N THR A 139 11.07 7.10 22.08
CA THR A 139 11.49 8.04 23.12
C THR A 139 12.12 7.28 24.28
N THR A 140 13.14 7.87 24.92
CA THR A 140 13.93 7.18 25.96
C THR A 140 13.56 7.61 27.37
N ASN A 141 13.52 8.89 27.64
CA ASN A 141 13.48 9.38 29.02
C ASN A 141 12.17 10.04 29.44
N ARG A 142 11.37 10.48 28.47
CA ARG A 142 10.13 11.21 28.73
C ARG A 142 9.05 10.83 27.73
N GLU A 143 7.89 11.46 27.87
CA GLU A 143 6.82 11.33 26.89
C GLU A 143 7.11 12.13 25.61
N ALA A 144 6.72 11.55 24.48
CA ALA A 144 6.60 12.23 23.21
C ALA A 144 5.17 12.10 22.69
N SER A 145 4.71 13.05 21.89
CA SER A 145 3.30 13.12 21.50
C SER A 145 3.12 13.35 20.02
N LEU A 146 2.01 12.86 19.50
CA LEU A 146 1.39 13.42 18.31
C LEU A 146 0.42 14.51 18.76
N ALA A 147 0.43 15.64 18.08
CA ALA A 147 -0.48 16.75 18.33
C ALA A 147 -1.49 16.88 17.19
N ILE A 148 -2.72 17.18 17.48
CA ILE A 148 -3.75 17.44 16.47
C ILE A 148 -4.63 18.63 16.87
N ARG A 149 -5.11 19.33 15.85
CA ARG A 149 -5.99 20.51 16.02
C ARG A 149 -5.38 21.55 16.95
N MET A 150 -4.07 21.73 16.89
CA MET A 150 -3.39 22.77 17.64
C MET A 150 -3.75 24.15 17.07
N GLN A 151 -4.28 25.02 17.91
CA GLN A 151 -4.54 26.42 17.57
C GLN A 151 -3.27 27.24 17.78
N ASP A 152 -2.56 26.92 18.83
CA ASP A 152 -1.28 27.46 19.27
C ASP A 152 -0.62 26.44 20.22
N ALA A 153 0.49 26.83 20.84
CA ALA A 153 1.21 25.99 21.78
C ALA A 153 0.41 25.61 23.05
N GLY A 154 -0.56 26.42 23.42
CA GLY A 154 -1.40 26.24 24.61
C GLY A 154 -2.76 25.59 24.37
N ASN A 155 -3.16 25.36 23.12
CA ASN A 155 -4.54 24.97 22.78
C ASN A 155 -4.56 23.91 21.70
N GLY A 156 -5.18 22.73 22.00
CA GLY A 156 -5.30 21.60 21.07
C GLY A 156 -5.37 20.26 21.77
N TYR A 157 -5.10 19.18 21.07
CA TYR A 157 -5.07 17.82 21.63
C TYR A 157 -3.72 17.17 21.42
N LEU A 158 -3.28 16.44 22.45
CA LEU A 158 -2.05 15.65 22.46
C LEU A 158 -2.39 14.17 22.63
N ILE A 159 -1.73 13.34 21.85
CA ILE A 159 -1.72 11.89 22.03
C ILE A 159 -0.35 11.54 22.62
N LEU A 160 -0.31 11.49 23.95
CA LEU A 160 0.90 11.22 24.72
C LEU A 160 1.30 9.76 24.61
N PHE A 161 2.56 9.48 24.38
CA PHE A 161 3.18 8.17 24.52
C PHE A 161 4.35 8.26 25.50
N ALA A 162 4.21 7.58 26.63
CA ALA A 162 5.25 7.40 27.61
C ALA A 162 5.57 5.91 27.74
N PRO A 163 6.73 5.43 27.28
CA PRO A 163 7.11 4.03 27.42
C PRO A 163 7.34 3.65 28.88
N ALA A 164 7.24 2.35 29.18
CA ALA A 164 7.57 1.84 30.50
C ALA A 164 9.06 2.06 30.82
N GLY A 165 9.36 2.37 32.09
CA GLY A 165 10.73 2.59 32.54
C GLY A 165 11.27 3.99 32.28
N THR A 166 10.43 4.94 31.81
CA THR A 166 10.80 6.34 31.86
C THR A 166 11.03 6.76 33.33
N PRO A 167 12.10 7.51 33.60
CA PRO A 167 12.52 7.82 34.99
C PRO A 167 11.63 8.82 35.73
N VAL A 168 10.37 8.93 35.34
CA VAL A 168 9.38 9.73 36.07
C VAL A 168 8.74 8.88 37.16
N PRO A 169 8.69 9.36 38.42
CA PRO A 169 8.27 8.55 39.58
C PRO A 169 6.91 7.88 39.47
N TRP A 170 6.01 8.43 38.62
CA TRP A 170 4.64 7.96 38.45
C TRP A 170 4.47 6.99 37.25
N ASN A 171 5.51 6.75 36.43
CA ASN A 171 5.38 5.96 35.22
C ASN A 171 6.19 4.65 35.23
N LYS A 172 5.82 3.70 36.09
CA LYS A 172 6.45 2.38 36.09
C LYS A 172 6.02 1.46 34.94
N THR A 173 4.84 1.66 34.42
CA THR A 173 4.21 0.72 33.45
C THR A 173 4.07 1.28 32.05
N GLY A 174 4.35 2.56 31.84
CA GLY A 174 4.05 3.28 30.60
C GLY A 174 2.54 3.61 30.45
N PHE A 175 2.24 4.57 29.61
CA PHE A 175 0.87 4.92 29.27
C PHE A 175 0.77 5.56 27.89
N ILE A 176 -0.44 5.53 27.34
CA ILE A 176 -0.86 6.37 26.22
C ILE A 176 -2.10 7.11 26.68
N ALA A 177 -2.17 8.42 26.43
CA ALA A 177 -3.31 9.23 26.81
C ALA A 177 -3.73 10.19 25.68
N VAL A 178 -5.00 10.51 25.64
CA VAL A 178 -5.51 11.66 24.90
C VAL A 178 -5.69 12.79 25.91
N VAL A 179 -5.01 13.88 25.67
CA VAL A 179 -4.99 15.06 26.53
C VAL A 179 -5.48 16.25 25.75
N LYS A 180 -6.37 17.03 26.36
CA LYS A 180 -6.74 18.34 25.89
C LYS A 180 -5.88 19.40 26.57
N LYS A 181 -5.30 20.28 25.78
CA LYS A 181 -4.56 21.46 26.26
C LYS A 181 -5.44 22.68 26.06
N THR A 182 -5.63 23.48 27.09
CA THR A 182 -6.44 24.71 27.04
C THR A 182 -5.72 25.78 27.86
N SER A 183 -5.32 26.86 27.20
CA SER A 183 -4.53 27.95 27.81
C SER A 183 -3.31 27.41 28.58
N GLY A 184 -2.62 26.44 27.98
CA GLY A 184 -1.43 25.80 28.56
C GLY A 184 -1.71 24.70 29.59
N SER A 185 -2.92 24.63 30.14
CA SER A 185 -3.31 23.60 31.11
C SER A 185 -3.71 22.30 30.42
N GLU A 186 -3.21 21.18 30.90
CA GLU A 186 -3.46 19.85 30.37
C GLU A 186 -4.57 19.14 31.14
N THR A 187 -5.57 18.63 30.43
CA THR A 187 -6.66 17.79 30.97
C THR A 187 -6.68 16.46 30.26
N THR A 188 -6.48 15.36 31.00
CA THR A 188 -6.57 14.02 30.45
C THR A 188 -8.01 13.64 30.13
N LEU A 189 -8.32 13.35 28.89
CA LEU A 189 -9.64 12.88 28.47
C LEU A 189 -9.78 11.36 28.66
N VAL A 190 -8.77 10.60 28.30
CA VAL A 190 -8.74 9.14 28.45
C VAL A 190 -7.31 8.64 28.49
N THR A 191 -7.07 7.56 29.24
CA THR A 191 -5.76 6.93 29.41
C THR A 191 -5.82 5.42 29.19
N TYR A 192 -4.78 4.90 28.54
CA TYR A 192 -4.50 3.49 28.39
C TYR A 192 -3.19 3.16 29.12
N ASN A 193 -3.28 2.38 30.20
CA ASN A 193 -2.16 2.02 31.09
C ASN A 193 -2.10 0.53 31.39
N LYS A 194 -2.52 -0.34 30.48
CA LYS A 194 -2.51 -1.80 30.70
C LYS A 194 -1.08 -2.35 30.75
N ARG A 195 -0.87 -3.43 31.51
CA ARG A 195 0.43 -4.11 31.70
C ARG A 195 1.17 -4.44 30.38
N ASN A 196 0.46 -4.54 29.26
CA ASN A 196 1.05 -4.83 27.96
C ASN A 196 1.91 -3.69 27.36
N LEU A 197 1.89 -2.49 27.95
CA LEU A 197 2.76 -1.39 27.50
C LEU A 197 4.21 -1.62 27.90
N SER A 198 4.48 -2.36 28.97
CA SER A 198 5.84 -2.74 29.34
C SER A 198 6.55 -3.62 28.29
N SER A 199 5.79 -4.33 27.45
CA SER A 199 6.34 -5.18 26.39
C SER A 199 6.60 -4.42 25.07
N ILE A 200 6.14 -3.18 24.94
CA ILE A 200 6.24 -2.41 23.69
C ILE A 200 7.62 -1.76 23.55
N GLY A 201 8.36 -1.65 24.65
CA GLY A 201 9.66 -0.98 24.65
C GLY A 201 9.54 0.52 24.38
N GLN A 202 10.64 1.12 23.95
CA GLN A 202 10.75 2.56 23.71
C GLN A 202 10.18 3.01 22.37
N SER A 203 9.79 2.09 21.50
CA SER A 203 9.32 2.41 20.13
C SER A 203 7.93 1.86 19.85
N ALA A 204 7.04 2.71 19.34
CA ALA A 204 5.67 2.32 18.99
C ALA A 204 5.13 3.08 17.78
N LYS A 205 4.33 2.41 16.94
CA LYS A 205 3.55 3.09 15.91
C LYS A 205 2.25 3.60 16.52
N ILE A 206 2.13 4.91 16.66
CA ILE A 206 0.93 5.60 17.09
C ILE A 206 0.19 6.12 15.87
N LYS A 207 -1.13 5.92 15.85
CA LYS A 207 -2.02 6.49 14.85
C LYS A 207 -3.23 7.10 15.54
N VAL A 208 -3.57 8.31 15.20
CA VAL A 208 -4.82 8.98 15.58
C VAL A 208 -5.70 9.16 14.36
N ILE A 209 -7.00 8.88 14.51
CA ILE A 209 -8.02 9.10 13.51
C ILE A 209 -9.03 10.06 14.14
N ALA A 210 -9.00 11.32 13.70
CA ALA A 210 -9.95 12.35 14.12
C ALA A 210 -11.05 12.52 13.08
N ARG A 211 -12.30 12.44 13.52
CA ARG A 211 -13.49 12.67 12.68
C ARG A 211 -14.55 13.39 13.51
N GLY A 212 -14.90 14.63 13.14
CA GLY A 212 -15.74 15.48 13.98
C GLY A 212 -15.17 15.52 15.42
N PRO A 213 -15.99 15.36 16.47
CA PRO A 213 -15.50 15.37 17.85
C PRO A 213 -14.79 14.09 18.27
N SER A 214 -14.82 13.04 17.45
CA SER A 214 -14.29 11.71 17.78
C SER A 214 -12.80 11.60 17.48
N MET A 215 -12.05 11.04 18.40
CA MET A 215 -10.63 10.74 18.27
C MET A 215 -10.38 9.27 18.65
N GLU A 216 -10.02 8.47 17.67
CA GLU A 216 -9.60 7.08 17.86
C GLU A 216 -8.07 7.00 17.86
N VAL A 217 -7.48 6.32 18.85
CA VAL A 217 -6.05 6.08 18.92
C VAL A 217 -5.74 4.59 18.73
N GLN A 218 -4.82 4.32 17.83
CA GLN A 218 -4.31 2.98 17.56
C GLN A 218 -2.83 2.88 17.95
N LEU A 219 -2.47 1.77 18.59
CA LEU A 219 -1.12 1.39 18.94
C LEU A 219 -0.73 0.14 18.15
N ASN A 220 0.31 0.23 17.33
CA ASN A 220 0.78 -0.87 16.48
C ASN A 220 -0.37 -1.53 15.67
N GLY A 221 -1.30 -0.71 15.15
CA GLY A 221 -2.44 -1.13 14.36
C GLY A 221 -3.68 -1.58 15.14
N ARG A 222 -3.62 -1.66 16.48
CA ARG A 222 -4.77 -2.03 17.32
C ARG A 222 -5.40 -0.80 17.94
N LYS A 223 -6.72 -0.64 17.82
CA LYS A 223 -7.48 0.38 18.56
C LYS A 223 -7.33 0.16 20.06
N ILE A 224 -6.91 1.19 20.77
CA ILE A 224 -6.69 1.14 22.23
C ILE A 224 -7.46 2.18 23.00
N LEU A 225 -7.72 3.36 22.38
CA LEU A 225 -8.43 4.48 23.00
C LEU A 225 -9.45 5.08 22.05
N HIS A 226 -10.46 5.65 22.66
CA HIS A 226 -11.43 6.51 22.00
C HIS A 226 -11.77 7.66 22.97
N ALA A 227 -11.67 8.88 22.46
CA ALA A 227 -12.11 10.10 23.14
C ALA A 227 -13.11 10.85 22.27
N SER A 228 -13.94 11.66 22.88
CA SER A 228 -14.83 12.58 22.18
C SER A 228 -14.79 13.93 22.87
N ASP A 229 -14.40 14.96 22.15
CA ASP A 229 -14.37 16.35 22.62
C ASP A 229 -14.51 17.29 21.41
N SER A 230 -15.33 18.32 21.51
CA SER A 230 -15.63 19.25 20.41
C SER A 230 -15.01 20.63 20.60
N THR A 231 -14.11 20.80 21.56
CA THR A 231 -13.51 22.11 21.89
C THR A 231 -12.75 22.69 20.69
N PHE A 232 -11.95 21.85 20.01
CA PHE A 232 -11.20 22.27 18.83
C PHE A 232 -11.62 21.42 17.62
N ALA A 233 -12.20 22.09 16.60
CA ALA A 233 -12.70 21.41 15.40
C ALA A 233 -11.62 21.26 14.32
N THR A 234 -10.72 22.23 14.19
CA THR A 234 -9.62 22.29 13.22
C THR A 234 -8.33 22.73 13.91
N GLY A 235 -7.23 22.78 13.19
CA GLY A 235 -5.93 23.28 13.62
C GLY A 235 -4.79 22.47 13.07
N HIS A 236 -3.58 22.78 13.47
CA HIS A 236 -2.36 22.15 13.00
C HIS A 236 -2.20 20.73 13.55
N ILE A 237 -1.58 19.85 12.78
CA ILE A 237 -1.02 18.59 13.29
C ILE A 237 0.44 18.82 13.68
N GLY A 238 0.94 18.07 14.67
CA GLY A 238 2.28 18.30 15.16
C GLY A 238 2.92 17.13 15.87
N LEU A 239 4.19 17.32 16.19
CA LEU A 239 4.99 16.46 17.04
C LEU A 239 5.38 17.28 18.26
N ARG A 240 5.27 16.70 19.45
CA ARG A 240 5.58 17.38 20.70
C ARG A 240 6.51 16.54 21.53
N ILE A 241 7.49 17.21 22.16
CA ILE A 241 8.35 16.68 23.19
C ILE A 241 8.27 17.58 24.42
N PHE A 242 8.60 17.02 25.58
CA PHE A 242 8.73 17.79 26.81
C PHE A 242 9.93 17.29 27.60
N GLY A 243 10.91 18.16 27.85
CA GLY A 243 12.09 17.92 28.65
C GLY A 243 12.03 18.66 29.98
N ALA A 244 12.83 18.21 30.93
CA ALA A 244 13.16 18.93 32.15
C ALA A 244 14.65 18.73 32.44
N SER A 245 15.29 19.64 33.13
CA SER A 245 16.74 19.62 33.38
C SER A 245 17.24 18.30 33.97
N ASP A 246 16.45 17.70 34.88
CA ASP A 246 16.78 16.42 35.50
C ASP A 246 16.40 15.20 34.60
N TYR A 247 15.58 15.42 33.61
CA TYR A 247 15.04 14.38 32.72
C TYR A 247 14.87 14.90 31.30
N PRO A 248 15.96 15.05 30.54
CA PRO A 248 15.88 15.51 29.16
C PRO A 248 15.07 14.52 28.31
N CYS A 249 14.34 15.03 27.33
CA CYS A 249 13.62 14.23 26.38
C CYS A 249 14.44 14.02 25.12
N ASP A 250 14.67 12.76 24.75
CA ASP A 250 15.20 12.35 23.46
C ASP A 250 14.13 11.55 22.73
N ALA A 251 13.66 12.04 21.61
CA ALA A 251 12.67 11.34 20.81
C ALA A 251 13.05 11.30 19.34
N THR A 252 12.59 10.26 18.66
CA THR A 252 12.70 10.14 17.22
C THR A 252 11.32 9.80 16.65
N PHE A 253 10.89 10.58 15.66
CA PHE A 253 9.69 10.32 14.90
C PHE A 253 10.06 9.86 13.49
N SER A 254 9.49 8.75 13.06
CA SER A 254 9.73 8.20 11.73
C SER A 254 8.43 7.70 11.10
N LYS A 255 8.43 7.49 9.79
CA LYS A 255 7.25 7.05 9.04
C LYS A 255 6.03 7.93 9.35
N VAL A 256 6.28 9.24 9.47
CA VAL A 256 5.23 10.22 9.73
C VAL A 256 4.35 10.35 8.50
N THR A 257 3.05 10.13 8.66
CA THR A 257 2.06 10.17 7.57
C THR A 257 0.77 10.82 8.03
N PHE A 258 0.13 11.56 7.13
CA PHE A 258 -1.17 12.19 7.39
C PHE A 258 -1.99 12.32 6.11
N HIS A 259 -3.29 12.25 6.21
CA HIS A 259 -4.26 12.42 5.12
C HIS A 259 -5.66 12.69 5.63
#